data_f5290aa223b0a5ae9b6627ac5fdaf2cf
#
_entry.id   f5290aa223b0a5ae9b6627ac5fdaf2cf
#
_cell.length_a   1.000
_cell.length_b   1.000
_cell.length_c   1.000
_cell.angle_alpha   90.00
_cell.angle_beta   90.00
_cell.angle_gamma   90.00
#
_symmetry.space_group_name_H-M   'P 1'
#
loop_
_entity.id
_entity.type
_entity.pdbx_description
1 polymer ?
#
loop_
_entity_poly.entity_id
_entity_poly.type
_entity_poly.pdbx_seq_one_letter_code
_entity_poly.pdbx_strand_id
1 'polypeptide(L)'
;SNLFTRSGAVWTQQQDVYMEDLTINVNTYLESNGYRIFVRGTLTNNGWIRNDGHDGGAGIANAAGSGGDGGHGGSLAAGTDGSGGGRGGWEQGGTHGGGGGGAGGTGGTIFISARTLAGITGGIRVEGGAGGAGGTLLP
;
A
#
# COMPACT_ATOMS: atom_id res chain seq x y z
N SER A 1 9.12 20.93 -3.39
CA SER A 1 8.95 20.93 -1.94
C SER A 1 9.46 19.62 -1.39
N ASN A 2 10.23 19.65 -0.30
CA ASN A 2 10.73 18.42 0.37
C ASN A 2 9.65 17.72 1.23
N LEU A 3 8.45 18.27 1.32
CA LEU A 3 7.35 17.69 2.08
C LEU A 3 6.66 16.56 1.32
N PHE A 4 6.55 16.73 0.01
CA PHE A 4 5.87 15.80 -0.89
C PHE A 4 6.64 15.61 -2.18
N THR A 5 6.60 14.40 -2.72
CA THR A 5 6.89 14.13 -4.12
C THR A 5 5.59 13.90 -4.88
N ARG A 6 5.58 14.18 -6.19
CA ARG A 6 4.38 14.02 -7.01
C ARG A 6 4.65 13.17 -8.24
N SER A 7 3.74 12.25 -8.49
CA SER A 7 3.69 11.48 -9.73
C SER A 7 2.23 11.42 -10.22
N GLY A 8 1.92 12.17 -11.29
CA GLY A 8 0.56 12.28 -11.78
C GLY A 8 -0.41 12.84 -10.74
N ALA A 9 -1.42 12.06 -10.39
CA ALA A 9 -2.42 12.40 -9.38
C ALA A 9 -2.04 11.96 -7.96
N VAL A 10 -0.86 11.38 -7.77
CA VAL A 10 -0.39 10.85 -6.48
C VAL A 10 0.65 11.77 -5.88
N TRP A 11 0.38 12.20 -4.66
CA TRP A 11 1.31 12.95 -3.81
C TRP A 11 1.80 12.03 -2.70
N THR A 12 3.11 11.86 -2.59
CA THR A 12 3.73 11.01 -1.57
C THR A 12 4.42 11.86 -0.52
N GLN A 13 4.00 11.69 0.72
CA GLN A 13 4.56 12.40 1.86
C GLN A 13 5.97 11.90 2.17
N GLN A 14 6.90 12.80 2.47
CA GLN A 14 8.31 12.47 2.73
C GLN A 14 8.72 12.69 4.19
N GLN A 15 7.89 13.36 4.97
CA GLN A 15 8.10 13.63 6.39
C GLN A 15 6.77 14.03 7.03
N ASP A 16 6.75 14.14 8.37
CA ASP A 16 5.61 14.71 9.06
C ASP A 16 5.34 16.14 8.54
N VAL A 17 4.07 16.46 8.32
CA VAL A 17 3.67 17.76 7.79
C VAL A 17 2.80 18.53 8.78
N TYR A 18 3.05 19.84 8.82
CA TYR A 18 2.32 20.80 9.65
C TYR A 18 1.79 21.88 8.71
N MET A 19 0.49 21.94 8.52
CA MET A 19 -0.15 22.83 7.55
C MET A 19 -1.22 23.67 8.22
N GLU A 20 -1.45 24.87 7.70
CA GLU A 20 -2.57 25.69 8.14
C GLU A 20 -3.89 25.08 7.67
N ASP A 21 -3.99 24.83 6.38
CA ASP A 21 -5.10 24.13 5.75
C ASP A 21 -4.57 23.10 4.74
N LEU A 22 -5.30 22.02 4.54
CA LEU A 22 -4.96 20.99 3.55
C LEU A 22 -6.21 20.61 2.76
N THR A 23 -6.10 20.68 1.44
CA THR A 23 -7.16 20.21 0.53
C THR A 23 -6.63 19.10 -0.36
N ILE A 24 -7.31 17.96 -0.32
CA ILE A 24 -7.10 16.85 -1.25
C ILE A 24 -8.23 16.93 -2.28
N ASN A 25 -7.86 17.17 -3.54
CA ASN A 25 -8.84 17.31 -4.62
C ASN A 25 -9.42 15.97 -5.07
N VAL A 26 -10.57 16.03 -5.74
CA VAL A 26 -11.19 14.87 -6.39
C VAL A 26 -10.18 14.18 -7.31
N ASN A 27 -10.19 12.85 -7.36
CA ASN A 27 -9.27 12.02 -8.14
C ASN A 27 -7.78 12.23 -7.81
N THR A 28 -7.47 12.75 -6.63
CA THR A 28 -6.11 12.91 -6.12
C THR A 28 -5.89 11.94 -4.96
N TYR A 29 -4.69 11.40 -4.87
CA TYR A 29 -4.27 10.49 -3.81
C TYR A 29 -3.14 11.12 -3.01
N LEU A 30 -3.28 11.11 -1.69
CA LEU A 30 -2.20 11.40 -0.77
C LEU A 30 -1.72 10.08 -0.13
N GLU A 31 -0.55 9.63 -0.54
CA GLU A 31 0.15 8.55 0.13
C GLU A 31 0.82 9.11 1.39
N SER A 32 0.29 8.79 2.55
CA SER A 32 0.84 9.30 3.81
C SER A 32 2.22 8.72 4.12
N ASN A 33 2.53 7.57 3.54
CA ASN A 33 3.83 6.91 3.64
C ASN A 33 4.28 6.68 5.09
N GLY A 34 3.33 6.57 6.02
CA GLY A 34 3.57 6.37 7.45
C GLY A 34 4.01 7.63 8.20
N TYR A 35 3.80 8.81 7.66
CA TYR A 35 4.07 10.08 8.34
C TYR A 35 2.79 10.72 8.87
N ARG A 36 2.95 11.55 9.88
CA ARG A 36 1.83 12.28 10.52
C ARG A 36 1.42 13.48 9.71
N ILE A 37 0.12 13.78 9.75
CA ILE A 37 -0.48 14.96 9.11
C ILE A 37 -1.12 15.82 10.21
N PHE A 38 -0.61 17.03 10.39
CA PHE A 38 -1.16 18.01 11.31
C PHE A 38 -1.71 19.19 10.52
N VAL A 39 -3.01 19.44 10.65
CA VAL A 39 -3.69 20.58 10.02
C VAL A 39 -4.26 21.47 11.12
N ARG A 40 -3.69 22.64 11.26
CA ARG A 40 -4.09 23.59 12.29
C ARG A 40 -5.50 24.13 12.07
N GLY A 41 -5.89 24.30 10.83
CA GLY A 41 -7.21 24.78 10.40
C GLY A 41 -8.08 23.65 9.86
N THR A 42 -8.39 23.71 8.60
CA THR A 42 -9.35 22.79 7.94
C THR A 42 -8.67 21.81 7.02
N LEU A 43 -8.98 20.53 7.20
CA LEU A 43 -8.72 19.47 6.22
C LEU A 43 -9.96 19.26 5.37
N THR A 44 -9.82 19.51 4.07
CA THR A 44 -10.87 19.22 3.07
C THR A 44 -10.43 18.01 2.25
N ASN A 45 -11.10 16.87 2.42
CA ASN A 45 -10.73 15.64 1.72
C ASN A 45 -11.80 15.23 0.71
N ASN A 46 -11.57 15.57 -0.55
CA ASN A 46 -12.39 15.16 -1.69
C ASN A 46 -11.73 14.04 -2.52
N GLY A 47 -10.52 13.67 -2.18
CA GLY A 47 -9.77 12.56 -2.78
C GLY A 47 -9.56 11.43 -1.79
N TRP A 48 -8.39 10.83 -1.82
CA TRP A 48 -8.03 9.72 -0.94
C TRP A 48 -6.74 10.00 -0.17
N ILE A 49 -6.75 9.67 1.12
CA ILE A 49 -5.54 9.56 1.94
C ILE A 49 -5.34 8.08 2.24
N ARG A 50 -4.18 7.53 1.91
CA ARG A 50 -3.95 6.09 2.03
C ARG A 50 -2.53 5.73 2.45
N ASN A 51 -2.39 4.53 3.00
CA ASN A 51 -1.13 3.85 3.28
C ASN A 51 -1.36 2.34 3.20
N ASP A 52 -1.64 1.88 1.98
CA ASP A 52 -2.02 0.49 1.71
C ASP A 52 -0.80 -0.43 1.68
N GLY A 53 -1.02 -1.71 1.96
CA GLY A 53 -0.10 -2.77 1.63
C GLY A 53 -0.16 -3.12 0.14
N HIS A 54 0.89 -3.76 -0.35
CA HIS A 54 1.02 -4.16 -1.75
C HIS A 54 0.61 -5.61 -1.95
N ASP A 55 0.22 -5.93 -3.17
CA ASP A 55 -0.18 -7.27 -3.55
C ASP A 55 1.01 -8.24 -3.52
N GLY A 56 0.73 -9.47 -3.19
CA GLY A 56 1.70 -10.56 -3.31
C GLY A 56 1.97 -10.89 -4.77
N GLY A 57 3.17 -11.32 -5.07
CA GLY A 57 3.57 -11.76 -6.40
C GLY A 57 2.92 -13.08 -6.79
N ALA A 58 2.64 -13.26 -8.08
CA ALA A 58 2.15 -14.53 -8.60
C ALA A 58 3.24 -15.61 -8.55
N GLY A 59 2.85 -16.83 -8.22
CA GLY A 59 3.70 -17.99 -8.43
C GLY A 59 3.82 -18.31 -9.92
N ILE A 60 4.94 -18.87 -10.29
CA ILE A 60 5.17 -19.42 -11.64
C ILE A 60 5.51 -20.91 -11.54
N ALA A 61 5.66 -21.59 -12.67
CA ALA A 61 6.09 -22.99 -12.65
C ALA A 61 7.40 -23.14 -11.87
N ASN A 62 7.39 -24.02 -10.88
CA ASN A 62 8.54 -24.32 -10.02
C ASN A 62 9.09 -23.14 -9.16
N ALA A 63 8.39 -22.00 -9.11
CA ALA A 63 8.81 -20.88 -8.27
C ALA A 63 7.65 -20.27 -7.48
N ALA A 64 7.90 -19.97 -6.22
CA ALA A 64 6.96 -19.28 -5.36
C ALA A 64 6.83 -17.79 -5.74
N GLY A 65 5.65 -17.24 -5.57
CA GLY A 65 5.45 -15.79 -5.59
C GLY A 65 6.04 -15.13 -4.34
N SER A 66 6.55 -13.92 -4.47
CA SER A 66 7.00 -13.11 -3.34
C SER A 66 5.83 -12.60 -2.50
N GLY A 67 6.05 -12.38 -1.23
CA GLY A 67 5.10 -11.61 -0.42
C GLY A 67 5.01 -10.16 -0.90
N GLY A 68 3.87 -9.51 -0.70
CA GLY A 68 3.72 -8.08 -0.93
C GLY A 68 4.25 -7.28 0.25
N ASP A 69 4.78 -6.10 -0.02
CA ASP A 69 5.27 -5.20 1.01
C ASP A 69 4.11 -4.64 1.86
N GLY A 70 4.33 -4.46 3.14
CA GLY A 70 3.41 -3.75 4.03
C GLY A 70 3.31 -2.27 3.70
N GLY A 71 2.26 -1.61 4.16
CA GLY A 71 2.15 -0.16 4.06
C GLY A 71 3.33 0.53 4.75
N HIS A 72 3.81 1.62 4.16
CA HIS A 72 5.04 2.28 4.58
C HIS A 72 4.99 2.79 6.02
N GLY A 73 6.12 2.69 6.74
CA GLY A 73 6.37 3.31 8.02
C GLY A 73 7.35 4.47 7.86
N GLY A 74 6.90 5.68 8.19
CA GLY A 74 7.76 6.86 8.31
C GLY A 74 8.04 7.13 9.78
N SER A 75 7.36 8.12 10.36
CA SER A 75 7.36 8.36 11.82
C SER A 75 6.38 7.45 12.59
N LEU A 76 5.54 6.69 11.89
CA LEU A 76 4.56 5.74 12.42
C LEU A 76 4.98 4.30 12.11
N ALA A 77 4.29 3.35 12.72
CA ALA A 77 4.54 1.93 12.45
C ALA A 77 4.17 1.55 11.01
N ALA A 78 5.03 0.78 10.37
CA ALA A 78 4.75 0.17 9.08
C ALA A 78 3.74 -0.98 9.19
N GLY A 79 3.12 -1.32 8.06
CA GLY A 79 2.43 -2.59 7.90
C GLY A 79 3.43 -3.75 7.84
N THR A 80 2.93 -4.95 7.93
CA THR A 80 3.73 -6.19 7.83
C THR A 80 3.75 -6.69 6.39
N ASP A 81 4.92 -7.15 5.95
CA ASP A 81 5.04 -7.79 4.66
C ASP A 81 4.31 -9.14 4.65
N GLY A 82 3.74 -9.48 3.50
CA GLY A 82 3.15 -10.79 3.28
C GLY A 82 4.24 -11.87 3.16
N SER A 83 3.88 -13.11 3.47
CA SER A 83 4.79 -14.25 3.28
C SER A 83 4.86 -14.65 1.81
N GLY A 84 6.00 -15.17 1.40
CA GLY A 84 6.12 -15.82 0.09
C GLY A 84 5.26 -17.09 -0.01
N GLY A 85 4.87 -17.45 -1.22
CA GLY A 85 4.16 -18.69 -1.50
C GLY A 85 5.07 -19.92 -1.38
N GLY A 86 4.47 -21.10 -1.38
CA GLY A 86 5.20 -22.36 -1.42
C GLY A 86 5.76 -22.64 -2.83
N ARG A 87 6.88 -23.35 -2.90
CA ARG A 87 7.43 -23.82 -4.19
C ARG A 87 6.54 -24.94 -4.76
N GLY A 88 6.39 -24.97 -6.06
CA GLY A 88 5.76 -26.11 -6.76
C GLY A 88 6.58 -27.39 -6.59
N GLY A 89 5.87 -28.53 -6.56
CA GLY A 89 6.50 -29.84 -6.48
C GLY A 89 7.25 -30.22 -7.76
N TRP A 90 8.24 -31.11 -7.63
CA TRP A 90 8.91 -31.78 -8.74
C TRP A 90 8.26 -33.12 -9.00
N GLU A 91 7.90 -33.38 -10.24
CA GLU A 91 7.55 -34.74 -10.67
C GLU A 91 8.66 -35.34 -11.53
N GLN A 92 8.93 -36.62 -11.34
CA GLN A 92 9.80 -37.40 -12.19
C GLN A 92 9.22 -37.47 -13.59
N GLY A 93 9.81 -36.79 -14.56
CA GLY A 93 9.30 -36.74 -15.92
C GLY A 93 9.30 -35.33 -16.55
N GLY A 94 9.74 -34.33 -15.83
CA GLY A 94 9.97 -32.98 -16.40
C GLY A 94 8.80 -32.04 -16.28
N THR A 95 7.69 -32.43 -15.67
CA THR A 95 6.60 -31.53 -15.32
C THR A 95 6.89 -30.79 -14.00
N HIS A 96 6.80 -29.49 -14.02
CA HIS A 96 6.97 -28.66 -12.83
C HIS A 96 5.62 -28.24 -12.28
N GLY A 97 5.37 -28.55 -11.02
CA GLY A 97 4.20 -28.03 -10.30
C GLY A 97 4.23 -26.52 -10.22
N GLY A 98 3.08 -25.89 -10.31
CA GLY A 98 2.94 -24.45 -10.11
C GLY A 98 3.31 -24.04 -8.68
N GLY A 99 4.06 -22.97 -8.53
CA GLY A 99 4.33 -22.37 -7.23
C GLY A 99 3.12 -21.61 -6.69
N GLY A 100 2.97 -21.54 -5.38
CA GLY A 100 1.93 -20.73 -4.75
C GLY A 100 2.19 -19.22 -4.93
N GLY A 101 1.15 -18.43 -5.05
CA GLY A 101 1.26 -16.98 -4.98
C GLY A 101 1.66 -16.52 -3.58
N GLY A 102 2.31 -15.39 -3.47
CA GLY A 102 2.64 -14.76 -2.19
C GLY A 102 1.43 -14.08 -1.56
N ALA A 103 1.43 -13.92 -0.25
CA ALA A 103 0.41 -13.15 0.46
C ALA A 103 0.62 -11.65 0.22
N GLY A 104 -0.45 -10.87 0.21
CA GLY A 104 -0.36 -9.42 0.23
C GLY A 104 0.15 -8.90 1.57
N GLY A 105 0.76 -7.73 1.56
CA GLY A 105 1.15 -7.04 2.78
C GLY A 105 -0.03 -6.38 3.47
N THR A 106 0.08 -6.09 4.77
CA THR A 106 -0.95 -5.36 5.51
C THR A 106 -0.85 -3.86 5.24
N GLY A 107 -1.96 -3.13 5.43
CA GLY A 107 -1.94 -1.67 5.41
C GLY A 107 -1.07 -1.12 6.55
N GLY A 108 -0.52 0.05 6.36
CA GLY A 108 0.25 0.78 7.37
C GLY A 108 -0.65 1.57 8.32
N THR A 109 -0.08 2.57 8.98
CA THR A 109 -0.79 3.46 9.90
C THR A 109 -0.99 4.83 9.29
N ILE A 110 -2.14 5.44 9.49
CA ILE A 110 -2.42 6.84 9.17
C ILE A 110 -2.74 7.59 10.45
N PHE A 111 -2.09 8.74 10.65
CA PHE A 111 -2.37 9.67 11.73
C PHE A 111 -2.67 11.04 11.17
N ILE A 112 -3.86 11.54 11.45
CA ILE A 112 -4.31 12.87 11.04
C ILE A 112 -4.84 13.59 12.27
N SER A 113 -4.33 14.79 12.50
CA SER A 113 -4.87 15.72 13.47
C SER A 113 -5.30 16.99 12.76
N ALA A 114 -6.57 17.28 12.73
CA ALA A 114 -7.12 18.47 12.11
C ALA A 114 -8.10 19.13 13.07
N ARG A 115 -8.11 20.48 13.08
CA ARG A 115 -9.08 21.22 13.89
C ARG A 115 -10.49 21.07 13.34
N THR A 116 -10.64 21.09 12.02
CA THR A 116 -11.92 20.98 11.32
C THR A 116 -11.78 20.05 10.13
N LEU A 117 -12.76 19.17 9.93
CA LEU A 117 -12.90 18.36 8.73
C LEU A 117 -14.05 18.93 7.89
N ALA A 118 -13.80 19.14 6.61
CA ALA A 118 -14.79 19.61 5.64
C ALA A 118 -14.70 18.79 4.35
N GLY A 119 -15.77 18.78 3.57
CA GLY A 119 -15.77 18.20 2.23
C GLY A 119 -15.40 16.71 2.20
N ILE A 120 -15.93 15.87 3.08
CA ILE A 120 -15.62 14.43 3.16
C ILE A 120 -16.33 13.65 2.05
N THR A 121 -16.08 13.97 0.80
CA THR A 121 -16.53 13.15 -0.34
C THR A 121 -15.49 12.10 -0.75
N GLY A 122 -14.27 12.23 -0.26
CA GLY A 122 -13.21 11.26 -0.40
C GLY A 122 -13.14 10.25 0.75
N GLY A 123 -12.04 9.57 0.90
CA GLY A 123 -11.85 8.55 1.93
C GLY A 123 -10.45 8.52 2.52
N ILE A 124 -10.33 7.75 3.60
CA ILE A 124 -9.06 7.39 4.24
C ILE A 124 -8.98 5.86 4.21
N ARG A 125 -7.85 5.33 3.77
CA ARG A 125 -7.72 3.89 3.52
C ARG A 125 -6.38 3.33 3.99
N VAL A 126 -6.43 2.16 4.62
CA VAL A 126 -5.28 1.35 5.01
C VAL A 126 -5.57 -0.12 4.72
N GLU A 127 -5.79 -0.43 3.47
CA GLU A 127 -6.13 -1.79 3.04
C GLU A 127 -4.88 -2.66 2.92
N GLY A 128 -5.04 -3.96 3.16
CA GLY A 128 -4.02 -4.95 2.82
C GLY A 128 -4.01 -5.22 1.32
N GLY A 129 -2.86 -5.60 0.79
CA GLY A 129 -2.74 -6.06 -0.58
C GLY A 129 -3.40 -7.43 -0.78
N ALA A 130 -3.78 -7.73 -2.01
CA ALA A 130 -4.31 -9.04 -2.39
C ALA A 130 -3.19 -10.10 -2.43
N GLY A 131 -3.55 -11.34 -2.21
CA GLY A 131 -2.66 -12.46 -2.47
C GLY A 131 -2.39 -12.63 -3.97
N GLY A 132 -1.19 -13.03 -4.32
CA GLY A 132 -0.82 -13.34 -5.70
C GLY A 132 -1.49 -14.65 -6.18
N ALA A 133 -1.71 -14.76 -7.48
CA ALA A 133 -2.21 -15.98 -8.08
C ALA A 133 -1.19 -17.13 -7.99
N GLY A 134 -1.68 -18.34 -7.86
CA GLY A 134 -0.83 -19.54 -8.00
C GLY A 134 -0.33 -19.70 -9.44
N GLY A 135 0.86 -20.24 -9.59
CA GLY A 135 1.42 -20.58 -10.89
C GLY A 135 0.71 -21.78 -11.51
N THR A 136 0.68 -21.84 -12.82
CA THR A 136 0.15 -22.99 -13.56
C THR A 136 1.23 -24.05 -13.82
N LEU A 137 0.79 -25.29 -14.00
CA LEU A 137 1.65 -26.37 -14.49
C LEU A 137 2.20 -26.01 -15.88
N LEU A 138 3.50 -26.16 -16.07
CA LEU A 138 4.03 -26.23 -17.42
C LEU A 138 3.96 -27.67 -17.92
N PRO A 139 3.43 -27.85 -19.13
CA PRO A 139 3.43 -29.19 -19.75
C PRO A 139 4.85 -29.67 -20.02
#